data_16d740ed164371742171bbd827770335
#
_entry.id   16d740ed164371742171bbd827770335
#
_cell.length_a   1.000
_cell.length_b   1.000
_cell.length_c   1.000
_cell.angle_alpha   90.00
_cell.angle_beta   90.00
_cell.angle_gamma   90.00
#
_symmetry.space_group_name_H-M   'P 1'
#
loop_
_entity.id
_entity.type
_entity.pdbx_description
1 polymer ?
#
loop_
_entity_poly.entity_id
_entity_poly.type
_entity_poly.pdbx_seq_one_letter_code
_entity_poly.pdbx_strand_id
1 'polypeptide(L)'
;MEYTNQTPYVQDYMQTGEVTEQSVAALALSNPKVVGARCFSYNNAYVVALISSPFYLKSERDAFLQTTKIDLSKQTKTHVFVTLDVDVYRKIKDGMTEAQKAELFEKVVSRAY
;
A
#
# COMPACT_ATOMS: atom_id res chain seq x y z
N MET A 1 -7.51 23.66 4.19
CA MET A 1 -7.19 22.96 4.06
C MET A 1 -6.78 22.77 3.75
N GLU A 2 -6.92 22.69 3.54
CA GLU A 2 -6.68 22.14 3.31
C GLU A 2 -6.39 21.48 2.96
N TYR A 3 -6.58 21.05 2.59
CA TYR A 3 -6.20 20.18 2.35
C TYR A 3 -5.67 20.05 1.68
N THR A 4 -5.59 20.86 1.93
CA THR A 4 -5.03 20.52 0.91
C THR A 4 -4.66 19.14 0.58
N ASN A 5 -3.63 18.70 0.62
CA ASN A 5 -3.17 17.42 0.18
C ASN A 5 -3.53 16.27 1.07
N GLN A 6 -4.16 16.55 2.16
CA GLN A 6 -4.52 15.48 3.06
C GLN A 6 -5.89 14.95 2.72
N THR A 7 -5.99 13.64 2.66
CA THR A 7 -7.26 12.99 2.45
C THR A 7 -7.98 12.85 3.78
N PRO A 8 -9.31 12.72 3.76
CA PRO A 8 -10.04 12.45 5.00
C PRO A 8 -9.56 11.18 5.71
N TYR A 9 -9.15 10.18 4.96
CA TYR A 9 -8.69 8.92 5.56
C TYR A 9 -7.43 9.13 6.39
N VAL A 10 -6.50 9.92 5.89
CA VAL A 10 -5.28 10.21 6.63
C VAL A 10 -5.60 10.93 7.92
N GLN A 11 -6.49 11.92 7.84
CA GLN A 11 -6.89 12.67 9.03
C GLN A 11 -7.61 11.79 10.05
N ASP A 12 -8.49 10.93 9.57
CA ASP A 12 -9.20 10.02 10.46
C ASP A 12 -8.23 9.09 11.17
N TYR A 13 -7.27 8.55 10.44
CA TYR A 13 -6.27 7.69 11.05
C TYR A 13 -5.48 8.44 12.12
N MET A 14 -5.06 9.66 11.83
CA MET A 14 -4.30 10.46 12.77
C MET A 14 -5.08 10.78 14.03
N GLN A 15 -6.40 10.96 13.91
CA GLN A 15 -7.23 11.29 15.04
C GLN A 15 -7.57 10.08 15.91
N THR A 16 -7.91 8.98 15.29
CA THR A 16 -8.41 7.81 16.02
C THR A 16 -7.35 6.79 16.35
N GLY A 17 -6.24 6.82 15.62
CA GLY A 17 -5.22 5.80 15.73
C GLY A 17 -5.64 4.48 15.10
N GLU A 18 -6.77 4.47 14.42
CA GLU A 18 -7.30 3.27 13.79
C GLU A 18 -6.69 3.08 12.41
N VAL A 19 -6.24 1.86 12.12
CA VAL A 19 -5.66 1.54 10.83
C VAL A 19 -6.62 0.65 10.06
N THR A 20 -6.98 1.09 8.85
CA THR A 20 -7.83 0.33 7.96
C THR A 20 -7.13 0.20 6.61
N GLU A 21 -7.64 -0.69 5.76
CA GLU A 21 -7.13 -0.82 4.40
C GLU A 21 -7.17 0.50 3.66
N GLN A 22 -8.23 1.27 3.87
CA GLN A 22 -8.40 2.57 3.22
C GLN A 22 -7.39 3.59 3.71
N SER A 23 -7.10 3.60 5.01
CA SER A 23 -6.12 4.54 5.55
C SER A 23 -4.71 4.20 5.10
N VAL A 24 -4.39 2.92 4.97
CA VAL A 24 -3.07 2.50 4.46
C VAL A 24 -2.91 2.94 3.01
N ALA A 25 -3.92 2.73 2.17
CA ALA A 25 -3.88 3.19 0.79
C ALA A 25 -3.73 4.70 0.71
N ALA A 26 -4.44 5.45 1.57
CA ALA A 26 -4.35 6.90 1.60
C ALA A 26 -2.95 7.38 2.00
N LEU A 27 -2.33 6.71 2.96
CA LEU A 27 -0.96 7.03 3.35
C LEU A 27 0.01 6.81 2.18
N ALA A 28 -0.18 5.73 1.42
CA ALA A 28 0.65 5.47 0.24
C ALA A 28 0.47 6.56 -0.81
N LEU A 29 -0.76 7.01 -1.01
CA LEU A 29 -1.07 8.05 -1.99
C LEU A 29 -0.53 9.42 -1.59
N SER A 30 -0.13 9.61 -0.35
CA SER A 30 0.49 10.86 0.08
C SER A 30 1.89 11.06 -0.52
N ASN A 31 2.50 10.00 -1.04
CA ASN A 31 3.78 10.09 -1.74
C ASN A 31 3.52 10.58 -3.16
N PRO A 32 4.14 11.70 -3.59
CA PRO A 32 3.88 12.26 -4.92
C PRO A 32 4.25 11.34 -6.08
N LYS A 33 5.09 10.34 -5.84
CA LYS A 33 5.45 9.36 -6.87
C LYS A 33 4.33 8.35 -7.12
N VAL A 34 3.39 8.21 -6.18
CA VAL A 34 2.32 7.23 -6.25
C VAL A 34 1.09 7.87 -6.88
N VAL A 35 0.58 7.26 -7.96
CA VAL A 35 -0.63 7.74 -8.65
C VAL A 35 -1.83 6.85 -8.41
N GLY A 36 -1.64 5.66 -7.85
CA GLY A 36 -2.74 4.79 -7.47
C GLY A 36 -2.28 3.84 -6.40
N ALA A 37 -3.20 3.48 -5.49
CA ALA A 37 -2.90 2.54 -4.43
C ALA A 37 -4.14 1.74 -4.10
N ARG A 38 -3.96 0.43 -3.95
CA ARG A 38 -5.00 -0.48 -3.48
C ARG A 38 -4.41 -1.37 -2.40
N CYS A 39 -5.22 -1.70 -1.41
CA CYS A 39 -4.73 -2.40 -0.24
C CYS A 39 -5.74 -3.45 0.20
N PHE A 40 -5.23 -4.58 0.67
CA PHE A 40 -6.05 -5.53 1.40
C PHE A 40 -5.25 -6.04 2.60
N SER A 41 -5.97 -6.60 3.56
CA SER A 41 -5.33 -7.17 4.75
C SER A 41 -5.49 -8.69 4.72
N TYR A 42 -4.45 -9.36 5.18
CA TYR A 42 -4.45 -10.82 5.28
C TYR A 42 -3.35 -11.23 6.24
N ASN A 43 -3.66 -12.19 7.11
CA ASN A 43 -2.67 -12.79 8.01
C ASN A 43 -1.93 -11.73 8.84
N ASN A 44 -2.68 -10.79 9.39
CA ASN A 44 -2.18 -9.71 10.26
C ASN A 44 -1.17 -8.80 9.55
N ALA A 45 -1.28 -8.67 8.24
CA ALA A 45 -0.43 -7.79 7.45
C ALA A 45 -1.28 -7.07 6.43
N TYR A 46 -0.72 -6.00 5.88
CA TYR A 46 -1.33 -5.29 4.76
C TYR A 46 -0.52 -5.54 3.51
N VAL A 47 -1.23 -5.71 2.40
CA VAL A 47 -0.62 -5.78 1.07
C VAL A 47 -1.06 -4.56 0.29
N VAL A 48 -0.11 -3.78 -0.19
CA VAL A 48 -0.38 -2.54 -0.91
C VAL A 48 0.18 -2.67 -2.31
N ALA A 49 -0.69 -2.57 -3.30
CA ALA A 49 -0.28 -2.53 -4.69
C ALA A 49 -0.34 -1.08 -5.16
N LEU A 50 0.71 -0.63 -5.80
CA LEU A 50 0.89 0.76 -6.19
C LEU A 50 1.01 0.89 -7.70
N ILE A 51 0.50 2.00 -8.21
CA ILE A 51 0.84 2.50 -9.54
C ILE A 51 1.69 3.75 -9.30
N SER A 52 2.87 3.80 -9.90
CA SER A 52 3.79 4.90 -9.68
C SER A 52 4.13 5.60 -10.98
N SER A 53 4.67 6.81 -10.87
CA SER A 53 5.35 7.45 -12.00
C SER A 53 6.55 6.59 -12.40
N PRO A 54 6.98 6.66 -13.67
CA PRO A 54 8.08 5.83 -14.13
C PRO A 54 9.39 6.10 -13.41
N PHE A 55 10.22 5.08 -13.34
CA PHE A 55 11.58 5.17 -12.81
C PHE A 55 12.56 4.99 -13.96
N TYR A 56 13.66 5.73 -13.91
CA TYR A 56 14.70 5.59 -14.92
C TYR A 56 15.57 4.34 -14.69
N LEU A 57 15.83 4.03 -13.42
CA LEU A 57 16.71 2.93 -13.06
C LEU A 57 15.99 1.94 -12.17
N LYS A 58 16.32 0.67 -12.34
CA LYS A 58 15.79 -0.39 -11.48
C LYS A 58 16.16 -0.14 -10.01
N SER A 59 17.38 0.37 -9.77
CA SER A 59 17.82 0.67 -8.41
C SER A 59 16.96 1.75 -7.74
N GLU A 60 16.49 2.72 -8.51
CA GLU A 60 15.58 3.75 -7.98
C GLU A 60 14.24 3.13 -7.61
N ARG A 61 13.74 2.24 -8.46
CA ARG A 61 12.49 1.54 -8.20
C ARG A 61 12.60 0.68 -6.94
N ASP A 62 13.67 -0.07 -6.80
CA ASP A 62 13.88 -0.92 -5.64
C ASP A 62 14.00 -0.10 -4.36
N ALA A 63 14.72 1.01 -4.41
CA ALA A 63 14.85 1.92 -3.27
C ALA A 63 13.49 2.51 -2.88
N PHE A 64 12.68 2.88 -3.87
CA PHE A 64 11.34 3.39 -3.62
C PHE A 64 10.48 2.36 -2.90
N LEU A 65 10.49 1.11 -3.37
CA LEU A 65 9.71 0.04 -2.74
C LEU A 65 10.16 -0.20 -1.30
N GLN A 66 11.46 -0.25 -1.06
CA GLN A 66 12.01 -0.43 0.27
C GLN A 66 11.59 0.70 1.21
N THR A 67 11.78 1.94 0.77
CA THR A 67 11.45 3.11 1.57
C THR A 67 9.96 3.17 1.88
N THR A 68 9.13 2.91 0.87
CA THR A 68 7.67 2.93 1.05
C THR A 68 7.23 1.86 2.05
N LYS A 69 7.77 0.66 1.92
CA LYS A 69 7.46 -0.42 2.85
C LYS A 69 7.83 -0.04 4.29
N ILE A 70 9.01 0.49 4.49
CA ILE A 70 9.48 0.88 5.82
C ILE A 70 8.60 1.99 6.39
N ASP A 71 8.31 3.00 5.59
CA ASP A 71 7.49 4.12 6.05
C ASP A 71 6.09 3.70 6.42
N LEU A 72 5.44 2.90 5.58
CA LEU A 72 4.09 2.43 5.87
C LEU A 72 4.07 1.52 7.08
N SER A 73 5.06 0.65 7.22
CA SER A 73 5.14 -0.24 8.38
C SER A 73 5.31 0.56 9.67
N LYS A 74 6.11 1.61 9.65
CA LYS A 74 6.30 2.46 10.83
C LYS A 74 5.03 3.22 11.18
N GLN A 75 4.38 3.80 10.19
CA GLN A 75 3.20 4.63 10.43
C GLN A 75 2.01 3.82 10.89
N THR A 76 1.86 2.61 10.37
CA THR A 76 0.73 1.75 10.72
C THR A 76 1.04 0.82 11.90
N LYS A 77 2.31 0.69 12.25
CA LYS A 77 2.79 -0.23 13.28
C LYS A 77 2.36 -1.67 12.98
N THR A 78 2.29 -2.00 11.69
CA THR A 78 1.84 -3.29 11.20
C THR A 78 2.75 -3.69 10.04
N HIS A 79 2.87 -4.98 9.82
CA HIS A 79 3.65 -5.48 8.70
C HIS A 79 2.97 -5.07 7.39
N VAL A 80 3.72 -4.46 6.48
CA VAL A 80 3.18 -4.00 5.20
C VAL A 80 4.08 -4.53 4.09
N PHE A 81 3.46 -5.16 3.09
CA PHE A 81 4.13 -5.59 1.87
C PHE A 81 3.71 -4.68 0.74
N VAL A 82 4.65 -4.29 -0.11
CA VAL A 82 4.41 -3.32 -1.18
C VAL A 82 4.82 -3.92 -2.51
N THR A 83 4.01 -3.72 -3.53
CA THR A 83 4.32 -4.22 -4.86
C THR A 83 3.91 -3.20 -5.93
N LEU A 84 4.63 -3.21 -7.06
CA LEU A 84 4.27 -2.45 -8.24
C LEU A 84 3.68 -3.34 -9.34
N ASP A 85 3.35 -4.58 -9.01
CA ASP A 85 2.78 -5.53 -9.97
C ASP A 85 1.36 -5.09 -10.35
N VAL A 86 1.17 -4.76 -11.62
CA VAL A 86 -0.10 -4.28 -12.13
C VAL A 86 -1.18 -5.35 -12.04
N ASP A 87 -0.81 -6.62 -12.22
CA ASP A 87 -1.78 -7.70 -12.10
C ASP A 87 -2.33 -7.81 -10.69
N VAL A 88 -1.47 -7.64 -9.69
CA VAL A 88 -1.91 -7.63 -8.29
C VAL A 88 -2.84 -6.45 -8.07
N TYR A 89 -2.43 -5.26 -8.55
CA TYR A 89 -3.25 -4.06 -8.41
C TYR A 89 -4.66 -4.28 -8.95
N ARG A 90 -4.77 -4.88 -10.14
CA ARG A 90 -6.07 -5.10 -10.77
C ARG A 90 -6.93 -6.10 -10.01
N LYS A 91 -6.32 -7.04 -9.33
CA LYS A 91 -7.04 -8.10 -8.62
C LYS A 91 -7.53 -7.68 -7.24
N ILE A 92 -6.97 -6.62 -6.67
CA ILE A 92 -7.42 -6.13 -5.38
C ILE A 92 -8.73 -5.38 -5.57
N LYS A 93 -9.77 -5.84 -4.87
CA LYS A 93 -11.11 -5.26 -4.97
C LYS A 93 -11.86 -5.53 -3.68
N ASP A 94 -12.99 -4.84 -3.50
CA ASP A 94 -13.87 -5.10 -2.37
C ASP A 94 -14.50 -6.48 -2.53
N GLY A 95 -14.71 -7.13 -1.40
CA GLY A 95 -15.39 -8.42 -1.40
C GLY A 95 -14.54 -9.61 -1.81
N MET A 96 -13.21 -9.48 -1.75
CA MET A 96 -12.33 -10.62 -2.03
C MET A 96 -12.56 -11.73 -1.01
N THR A 97 -12.60 -12.98 -1.51
CA THR A 97 -12.69 -14.14 -0.65
C THR A 97 -11.35 -14.38 0.05
N GLU A 98 -11.37 -15.16 1.13
CA GLU A 98 -10.13 -15.52 1.83
C GLU A 98 -9.18 -16.27 0.91
N ALA A 99 -9.70 -17.13 0.02
CA ALA A 99 -8.87 -17.85 -0.92
C ALA A 99 -8.17 -16.89 -1.90
N GLN A 100 -8.89 -15.88 -2.38
CA GLN A 100 -8.32 -14.87 -3.28
C GLN A 100 -7.23 -14.06 -2.58
N LYS A 101 -7.49 -13.67 -1.33
CA LYS A 101 -6.50 -12.93 -0.54
C LYS A 101 -5.25 -13.76 -0.29
N ALA A 102 -5.42 -15.03 0.05
CA ALA A 102 -4.29 -15.91 0.31
C ALA A 102 -3.42 -16.07 -0.94
N GLU A 103 -4.04 -16.23 -2.09
CA GLU A 103 -3.32 -16.39 -3.34
C GLU A 103 -2.50 -15.15 -3.68
N LEU A 104 -3.12 -13.96 -3.58
CA LEU A 104 -2.42 -12.72 -3.84
C LEU A 104 -1.33 -12.45 -2.81
N PHE A 105 -1.60 -12.77 -1.56
CA PHE A 105 -0.64 -12.58 -0.48
C PHE A 105 0.63 -13.38 -0.76
N GLU A 106 0.49 -14.66 -1.10
CA GLU A 106 1.65 -15.50 -1.42
C GLU A 106 2.42 -14.99 -2.62
N LYS A 107 1.70 -14.53 -3.64
CA LYS A 107 2.34 -14.00 -4.84
C LYS A 107 3.19 -12.77 -4.52
N VAL A 108 2.66 -11.88 -3.68
CA VAL A 108 3.36 -10.65 -3.32
C VAL A 108 4.53 -10.95 -2.39
N VAL A 109 4.33 -11.76 -1.37
CA VAL A 109 5.36 -12.05 -0.38
C VAL A 109 6.57 -12.75 -1.02
N SER A 110 6.34 -13.64 -1.98
CA SER A 110 7.43 -14.32 -2.66
C SER A 110 8.29 -13.40 -3.51
N ARG A 111 7.80 -12.19 -3.83
CA ARG A 111 8.49 -11.22 -4.67
C ARG A 111 8.75 -9.89 -3.97
N ALA A 112 8.26 -9.73 -2.74
CA ALA A 112 8.32 -8.45 -2.05
C ALA A 112 9.71 -8.17 -1.50
N TYR A 113 9.95 -6.90 -1.28
CA TYR A 113 11.19 -6.40 -0.69
C TYR A 113 11.08 -6.27 0.83
#